data_19c02a26f1b1c1012f3d7b86b0cea4d4
#
_entry.id   19c02a26f1b1c1012f3d7b86b0cea4d4
#
_cell.length_a   1.000
_cell.length_b   1.000
_cell.length_c   1.000
_cell.angle_alpha   90.00
_cell.angle_beta   90.00
_cell.angle_gamma   90.00
#
_symmetry.space_group_name_H-M   'P 1'
#
loop_
_entity.id
_entity.type
_entity.pdbx_description
1 polymer ?
#
loop_
_entity_poly.entity_id
_entity_poly.type
_entity_poly.pdbx_seq_one_letter_code
_entity_poly.pdbx_strand_id
1 'polypeptide(L)'
;TMGMAGMLPYFQVLPFAEVVFQDLAFSGIALFIVNGLTNLAAAGLLLARKKAGVTLGGIFGVTLMLWICIQFYIFPPNFMSTIYFIFGFCQAAAGYAAWVFRRQESFTVNMADYPHIGSDPTRLVVYFSRMGYGKKLACEEAERTGAALYEVRSSERTEGTLGFWWCGRYGMHRWAMPIRPVESDLSACRHVTIVSPIWVFALAAPMRSFCQ
;
A
#
# COMPACT_ATOMS: atom_id res chain seq x y z
N THR A 1 -20.78 30.94 -7.01
CA THR A 1 -20.50 32.19 -6.27
C THR A 1 -21.62 32.58 -5.31
N MET A 2 -22.90 32.39 -5.65
CA MET A 2 -24.03 32.75 -4.76
C MET A 2 -24.11 31.92 -3.45
N GLY A 3 -23.71 30.64 -3.47
CA GLY A 3 -23.74 29.80 -2.27
C GLY A 3 -22.70 30.12 -1.20
N MET A 4 -21.63 30.87 -1.54
CA MET A 4 -20.55 31.22 -0.62
C MET A 4 -20.74 32.60 0.04
N ALA A 5 -21.62 33.46 -0.46
CA ALA A 5 -21.89 34.77 0.15
C ALA A 5 -22.42 34.67 1.59
N GLY A 6 -23.16 33.62 1.93
CA GLY A 6 -23.62 33.34 3.29
C GLY A 6 -22.55 32.80 4.24
N MET A 7 -21.35 32.47 3.75
CA MET A 7 -20.25 31.92 4.52
C MET A 7 -19.19 32.96 4.88
N LEU A 8 -19.28 34.18 4.33
CA LEU A 8 -18.34 35.28 4.62
C LEU A 8 -18.09 35.54 6.12
N PRO A 9 -19.10 35.45 7.02
CA PRO A 9 -18.88 35.67 8.46
C PRO A 9 -17.92 34.64 9.08
N TYR A 10 -17.79 33.44 8.50
CA TYR A 10 -16.90 32.37 9.00
C TYR A 10 -15.43 32.63 8.72
N PHE A 11 -15.11 33.43 7.69
CA PHE A 11 -13.73 33.81 7.36
C PHE A 11 -13.08 34.69 8.43
N GLN A 12 -13.86 35.33 9.25
CA GLN A 12 -13.37 36.24 10.34
C GLN A 12 -12.79 35.46 11.52
N VAL A 13 -12.94 34.16 11.58
CA VAL A 13 -12.47 33.29 12.68
C VAL A 13 -10.98 33.02 12.62
N LEU A 14 -10.35 33.13 11.44
CA LEU A 14 -8.92 32.86 11.25
C LEU A 14 -8.18 34.13 10.82
N PRO A 15 -7.16 34.61 11.58
CA PRO A 15 -6.48 35.88 11.30
C PRO A 15 -5.75 35.92 9.93
N PHE A 16 -5.41 34.79 9.32
CA PHE A 16 -4.84 34.74 7.96
C PHE A 16 -5.88 34.56 6.87
N ALA A 17 -7.12 34.22 7.22
CA ALA A 17 -8.19 34.02 6.24
C ALA A 17 -8.56 35.36 5.55
N GLU A 18 -8.47 36.47 6.25
CA GLU A 18 -8.68 37.81 5.69
C GLU A 18 -7.71 38.13 4.55
N VAL A 19 -6.47 37.62 4.63
CA VAL A 19 -5.45 37.89 3.61
C VAL A 19 -5.57 36.95 2.41
N VAL A 20 -5.89 35.67 2.62
CA VAL A 20 -5.89 34.65 1.56
C VAL A 20 -7.26 34.49 0.90
N PHE A 21 -8.35 34.78 1.61
CA PHE A 21 -9.71 34.54 1.15
C PHE A 21 -10.56 35.80 1.01
N GLN A 22 -9.91 36.99 0.97
CA GLN A 22 -10.62 38.25 0.65
C GLN A 22 -11.36 38.16 -0.69
N ASP A 23 -10.79 37.41 -1.63
CA ASP A 23 -11.41 37.15 -2.91
C ASP A 23 -11.72 35.64 -3.09
N LEU A 24 -13.01 35.32 -3.13
CA LEU A 24 -13.50 33.96 -3.40
C LEU A 24 -13.05 33.45 -4.79
N ALA A 25 -12.67 34.35 -5.71
CA ALA A 25 -12.14 33.99 -7.00
C ALA A 25 -10.80 33.26 -6.88
N PHE A 26 -9.92 33.69 -5.95
CA PHE A 26 -8.63 33.02 -5.72
C PHE A 26 -8.82 31.57 -5.27
N SER A 27 -9.68 31.34 -4.28
CA SER A 27 -9.93 29.96 -3.79
C SER A 27 -10.60 29.09 -4.86
N GLY A 28 -11.49 29.66 -5.68
CA GLY A 28 -12.12 28.97 -6.81
C GLY A 28 -11.13 28.60 -7.91
N ILE A 29 -10.23 29.51 -8.27
CA ILE A 29 -9.16 29.26 -9.26
C ILE A 29 -8.19 28.20 -8.71
N ALA A 30 -7.78 28.31 -7.44
CA ALA A 30 -6.90 27.34 -6.81
C ALA A 30 -7.53 25.92 -6.78
N LEU A 31 -8.81 25.83 -6.41
CA LEU A 31 -9.56 24.57 -6.46
C LEU A 31 -9.63 23.98 -7.88
N PHE A 32 -9.91 24.83 -8.88
CA PHE A 32 -9.97 24.41 -10.27
C PHE A 32 -8.61 23.89 -10.76
N ILE A 33 -7.53 24.59 -10.48
CA ILE A 33 -6.17 24.19 -10.92
C ILE A 33 -5.74 22.92 -10.17
N VAL A 34 -5.80 22.94 -8.83
CA VAL A 34 -5.23 21.86 -7.97
C VAL A 34 -6.07 20.59 -8.05
N ASN A 35 -7.38 20.70 -8.08
CA ASN A 35 -8.25 19.52 -8.08
C ASN A 35 -8.97 19.29 -9.41
N GLY A 36 -9.34 20.33 -10.15
CA GLY A 36 -10.04 20.20 -11.43
C GLY A 36 -9.12 19.73 -12.55
N LEU A 37 -8.11 20.51 -12.91
CA LEU A 37 -7.21 20.19 -14.02
C LEU A 37 -6.39 18.94 -13.78
N THR A 38 -5.93 18.70 -12.56
CA THR A 38 -5.13 17.52 -12.20
C THR A 38 -5.96 16.25 -12.36
N ASN A 39 -7.20 16.23 -11.87
CA ASN A 39 -8.09 15.09 -12.02
C ASN A 39 -8.50 14.87 -13.49
N LEU A 40 -8.70 15.94 -14.26
CA LEU A 40 -8.98 15.86 -15.69
C LEU A 40 -7.79 15.25 -16.45
N ALA A 41 -6.56 15.66 -16.11
CA ALA A 41 -5.34 15.09 -16.67
C ALA A 41 -5.20 13.60 -16.34
N ALA A 42 -5.46 13.21 -15.06
CA ALA A 42 -5.46 11.81 -14.65
C ALA A 42 -6.50 10.99 -15.40
N ALA A 43 -7.72 11.53 -15.59
CA ALA A 43 -8.77 10.88 -16.37
C ALA A 43 -8.37 10.71 -17.84
N GLY A 44 -7.78 11.74 -18.46
CA GLY A 44 -7.25 11.65 -19.81
C GLY A 44 -6.16 10.57 -19.97
N LEU A 45 -5.24 10.46 -19.00
CA LEU A 45 -4.23 9.40 -18.97
C LEU A 45 -4.84 8.01 -18.78
N LEU A 46 -5.89 7.88 -17.98
CA LEU A 46 -6.62 6.61 -17.81
C LEU A 46 -7.32 6.20 -19.10
N LEU A 47 -8.01 7.12 -19.76
CA LEU A 47 -8.65 6.87 -21.06
C LEU A 47 -7.61 6.48 -22.12
N ALA A 48 -6.45 7.10 -22.11
CA ALA A 48 -5.31 6.74 -22.96
C ALA A 48 -4.59 5.47 -22.52
N ARG A 49 -5.12 4.74 -21.53
CA ARG A 49 -4.55 3.49 -20.96
C ARG A 49 -3.09 3.62 -20.49
N LYS A 50 -2.67 4.81 -20.09
CA LYS A 50 -1.32 5.05 -19.56
C LYS A 50 -1.23 4.63 -18.09
N LYS A 51 -0.17 3.86 -17.75
CA LYS A 51 0.07 3.39 -16.36
C LYS A 51 0.12 4.53 -15.34
N ALA A 52 0.64 5.68 -15.75
CA ALA A 52 0.73 6.88 -14.91
C ALA A 52 -0.65 7.40 -14.45
N GLY A 53 -1.71 7.23 -15.25
CA GLY A 53 -3.04 7.71 -14.91
C GLY A 53 -3.59 7.14 -13.60
N VAL A 54 -3.32 5.86 -13.32
CA VAL A 54 -3.76 5.21 -12.07
C VAL A 54 -3.03 5.79 -10.85
N THR A 55 -1.71 5.94 -10.95
CA THR A 55 -0.90 6.46 -9.84
C THR A 55 -1.24 7.92 -9.57
N LEU A 56 -1.31 8.76 -10.63
CA LEU A 56 -1.68 10.17 -10.50
C LEU A 56 -3.12 10.33 -10.01
N GLY A 57 -4.05 9.52 -10.49
CA GLY A 57 -5.42 9.51 -9.99
C GLY A 57 -5.48 9.24 -8.48
N GLY A 58 -4.75 8.26 -7.99
CA GLY A 58 -4.65 7.98 -6.54
C GLY A 58 -4.08 9.16 -5.74
N ILE A 59 -2.99 9.78 -6.23
CA ILE A 59 -2.37 10.95 -5.60
C ILE A 59 -3.36 12.13 -5.56
N PHE A 60 -4.08 12.38 -6.66
CA PHE A 60 -5.04 13.48 -6.72
C PHE A 60 -6.30 13.22 -5.87
N GLY A 61 -6.64 11.95 -5.60
CA GLY A 61 -7.63 11.61 -4.58
C GLY A 61 -7.19 12.07 -3.19
N VAL A 62 -5.91 11.84 -2.84
CA VAL A 62 -5.35 12.32 -1.56
C VAL A 62 -5.31 13.85 -1.51
N THR A 63 -4.90 14.53 -2.58
CA THR A 63 -4.90 16.01 -2.60
C THR A 63 -6.31 16.59 -2.44
N LEU A 64 -7.32 15.96 -3.03
CA LEU A 64 -8.72 16.34 -2.86
C LEU A 64 -9.16 16.17 -1.39
N MET A 65 -8.83 15.05 -0.75
CA MET A 65 -9.13 14.84 0.67
C MET A 65 -8.48 15.91 1.55
N LEU A 66 -7.19 16.20 1.33
CA LEU A 66 -6.47 17.22 2.09
C LEU A 66 -7.10 18.62 1.90
N TRP A 67 -7.49 18.95 0.68
CA TRP A 67 -8.21 20.19 0.39
C TRP A 67 -9.51 20.29 1.18
N ILE A 68 -10.30 19.21 1.21
CA ILE A 68 -11.56 19.19 1.96
C ILE A 68 -11.31 19.20 3.47
N CYS A 69 -10.25 18.59 3.98
CA CYS A 69 -9.86 18.72 5.40
C CYS A 69 -9.60 20.19 5.77
N ILE A 70 -8.89 20.93 4.90
CA ILE A 70 -8.68 22.38 5.10
C ILE A 70 -10.03 23.11 5.07
N GLN A 71 -10.93 22.78 4.17
CA GLN A 71 -12.27 23.35 4.13
C GLN A 71 -13.07 23.07 5.42
N PHE A 72 -13.02 21.84 5.95
CA PHE A 72 -13.68 21.49 7.21
C PHE A 72 -13.10 22.24 8.43
N TYR A 73 -11.83 22.62 8.36
CA TYR A 73 -11.22 23.44 9.41
C TYR A 73 -11.67 24.90 9.34
N ILE A 74 -11.88 25.44 8.13
CA ILE A 74 -12.26 26.83 7.92
C ILE A 74 -13.77 27.03 8.00
N PHE A 75 -14.55 26.06 7.48
CA PHE A 75 -16.01 26.12 7.40
C PHE A 75 -16.66 24.97 8.13
N PRO A 76 -17.90 25.12 8.62
CA PRO A 76 -18.63 23.99 9.15
C PRO A 76 -18.85 22.93 8.06
N PRO A 77 -18.78 21.64 8.44
CA PRO A 77 -19.01 20.54 7.52
C PRO A 77 -20.35 20.69 6.78
N ASN A 78 -20.31 20.55 5.47
CA ASN A 78 -21.50 20.64 4.63
C ASN A 78 -21.60 19.40 3.72
N PHE A 79 -22.80 19.15 3.21
CA PHE A 79 -23.09 17.99 2.41
C PHE A 79 -22.17 17.83 1.19
N MET A 80 -21.93 18.92 0.46
CA MET A 80 -21.09 18.88 -0.74
C MET A 80 -19.64 18.53 -0.42
N SER A 81 -19.05 19.18 0.57
CA SER A 81 -17.67 18.89 1.00
C SER A 81 -17.54 17.46 1.51
N THR A 82 -18.55 16.94 2.20
CA THR A 82 -18.56 15.54 2.65
C THR A 82 -18.56 14.56 1.47
N ILE A 83 -19.37 14.80 0.44
CA ILE A 83 -19.39 13.97 -0.78
C ILE A 83 -18.03 14.00 -1.46
N TYR A 84 -17.42 15.17 -1.64
CA TYR A 84 -16.10 15.27 -2.28
C TYR A 84 -15.00 14.61 -1.44
N PHE A 85 -15.09 14.64 -0.12
CA PHE A 85 -14.18 13.90 0.74
C PHE A 85 -14.27 12.39 0.51
N ILE A 86 -15.50 11.85 0.51
CA ILE A 86 -15.74 10.42 0.24
C ILE A 86 -15.25 10.04 -1.17
N PHE A 87 -15.51 10.90 -2.16
CA PHE A 87 -15.03 10.67 -3.52
C PHE A 87 -13.50 10.61 -3.59
N GLY A 88 -12.81 11.58 -2.96
CA GLY A 88 -11.36 11.58 -2.86
C GLY A 88 -10.80 10.34 -2.17
N PHE A 89 -11.47 9.88 -1.10
CA PHE A 89 -11.12 8.64 -0.41
C PHE A 89 -11.26 7.41 -1.30
N CYS A 90 -12.37 7.26 -2.00
CA CYS A 90 -12.58 6.14 -2.93
C CYS A 90 -11.54 6.15 -4.06
N GLN A 91 -11.24 7.33 -4.60
CA GLN A 91 -10.25 7.52 -5.66
C GLN A 91 -8.83 7.15 -5.16
N ALA A 92 -8.44 7.61 -3.98
CA ALA A 92 -7.16 7.28 -3.37
C ALA A 92 -7.05 5.78 -3.07
N ALA A 93 -8.09 5.17 -2.50
CA ALA A 93 -8.14 3.74 -2.22
C ALA A 93 -8.04 2.88 -3.48
N ALA A 94 -8.77 3.24 -4.55
CA ALA A 94 -8.71 2.57 -5.84
C ALA A 94 -7.31 2.69 -6.49
N GLY A 95 -6.71 3.89 -6.45
CA GLY A 95 -5.36 4.13 -6.94
C GLY A 95 -4.31 3.31 -6.19
N TYR A 96 -4.41 3.26 -4.86
CA TYR A 96 -3.55 2.44 -4.02
C TYR A 96 -3.69 0.94 -4.32
N ALA A 97 -4.93 0.44 -4.38
CA ALA A 97 -5.17 -0.97 -4.70
C ALA A 97 -4.58 -1.35 -6.06
N ALA A 98 -4.81 -0.55 -7.09
CA ALA A 98 -4.27 -0.79 -8.42
C ALA A 98 -2.73 -0.70 -8.46
N TRP A 99 -2.13 0.20 -7.68
CA TRP A 99 -0.68 0.28 -7.53
C TRP A 99 -0.10 -0.98 -6.86
N VAL A 100 -0.73 -1.48 -5.79
CA VAL A 100 -0.34 -2.71 -5.10
C VAL A 100 -0.42 -3.91 -6.04
N PHE A 101 -1.54 -4.07 -6.78
CA PHE A 101 -1.70 -5.16 -7.73
C PHE A 101 -0.59 -5.17 -8.79
N ARG A 102 -0.29 -4.01 -9.37
CA ARG A 102 0.79 -3.89 -10.38
C ARG A 102 2.16 -4.22 -9.81
N ARG A 103 2.41 -3.84 -8.57
CA ARG A 103 3.66 -4.19 -7.90
C ARG A 103 3.77 -5.69 -7.66
N GLN A 104 2.70 -6.36 -7.29
CA GLN A 104 2.68 -7.81 -7.11
C GLN A 104 3.00 -8.54 -8.41
N GLU A 105 2.41 -8.12 -9.53
CA GLU A 105 2.71 -8.67 -10.86
C GLU A 105 4.19 -8.51 -11.27
N SER A 106 4.84 -7.41 -10.86
CA SER A 106 6.24 -7.13 -11.20
C SER A 106 7.26 -7.97 -10.40
N PHE A 107 6.83 -8.70 -9.38
CA PHE A 107 7.67 -9.57 -8.54
C PHE A 107 7.40 -11.06 -8.76
N THR A 108 6.89 -11.43 -9.93
CA THR A 108 6.89 -12.84 -10.35
C THR A 108 8.33 -13.31 -10.54
N VAL A 109 8.69 -14.38 -9.83
CA VAL A 109 10.01 -15.01 -9.96
C VAL A 109 9.90 -16.15 -10.93
N ASN A 110 10.71 -16.12 -11.99
CA ASN A 110 10.86 -17.26 -12.89
C ASN A 110 11.96 -18.16 -12.33
N MET A 111 11.61 -19.38 -11.93
CA MET A 111 12.56 -20.33 -11.35
C MET A 111 13.66 -20.77 -12.34
N ALA A 112 13.42 -20.62 -13.65
CA ALA A 112 14.43 -20.91 -14.66
C ALA A 112 15.63 -19.95 -14.62
N ASP A 113 15.48 -18.79 -14.00
CA ASP A 113 16.55 -17.80 -13.85
C ASP A 113 17.52 -18.16 -12.69
N TYR A 114 17.22 -19.24 -11.96
CA TYR A 114 17.96 -19.67 -10.76
C TYR A 114 18.33 -21.17 -10.83
N PRO A 115 19.25 -21.57 -11.72
CA PRO A 115 19.56 -22.99 -11.97
C PRO A 115 20.30 -23.70 -10.85
N HIS A 116 20.95 -23.00 -9.92
CA HIS A 116 21.75 -23.58 -8.85
C HIS A 116 20.98 -23.79 -7.53
N ILE A 117 19.72 -23.40 -7.46
CA ILE A 117 18.89 -23.65 -6.28
C ILE A 117 18.77 -25.15 -6.03
N GLY A 118 18.99 -25.57 -4.77
CA GLY A 118 18.87 -26.97 -4.35
C GLY A 118 20.09 -27.84 -4.65
N SER A 119 21.20 -27.26 -5.08
CA SER A 119 22.44 -28.01 -5.34
C SER A 119 23.16 -28.47 -4.07
N ASP A 120 22.96 -27.79 -2.93
CA ASP A 120 23.53 -28.16 -1.63
C ASP A 120 22.41 -28.53 -0.61
N PRO A 121 22.21 -29.83 -0.31
CA PRO A 121 21.16 -30.27 0.60
C PRO A 121 21.44 -29.92 2.07
N THR A 122 22.67 -29.49 2.41
CA THR A 122 23.01 -29.10 3.79
C THR A 122 22.60 -27.67 4.13
N ARG A 123 22.18 -26.90 3.13
CA ARG A 123 21.76 -25.51 3.25
C ARG A 123 20.30 -25.34 2.84
N LEU A 124 19.57 -24.60 3.63
CA LEU A 124 18.16 -24.32 3.38
C LEU A 124 17.89 -22.81 3.50
N VAL A 125 17.25 -22.23 2.51
CA VAL A 125 16.67 -20.89 2.58
C VAL A 125 15.17 -21.03 2.81
N VAL A 126 14.73 -20.64 3.98
CA VAL A 126 13.32 -20.65 4.38
C VAL A 126 12.75 -19.25 4.24
N TYR A 127 11.67 -19.10 3.54
CA TYR A 127 11.08 -17.78 3.36
C TYR A 127 9.57 -17.74 3.51
N PHE A 128 9.09 -16.56 3.88
CA PHE A 128 7.70 -16.17 3.75
C PHE A 128 7.62 -14.87 2.97
N SER A 129 6.73 -14.81 1.99
CA SER A 129 6.52 -13.61 1.20
C SER A 129 5.06 -13.39 0.89
N ARG A 130 4.54 -12.22 1.26
CA ARG A 130 3.16 -11.83 0.96
C ARG A 130 3.01 -11.21 -0.43
N MET A 131 4.02 -10.50 -0.90
CA MET A 131 3.98 -9.66 -2.11
C MET A 131 5.04 -10.03 -3.16
N GLY A 132 5.76 -11.13 -2.97
CA GLY A 132 6.80 -11.59 -3.89
C GLY A 132 8.21 -11.04 -3.60
N TYR A 133 8.37 -9.93 -2.87
CA TYR A 133 9.69 -9.37 -2.55
C TYR A 133 10.59 -10.35 -1.80
N GLY A 134 10.06 -10.96 -0.72
CA GLY A 134 10.78 -11.95 0.05
C GLY A 134 11.10 -13.20 -0.76
N LYS A 135 10.21 -13.60 -1.67
CA LYS A 135 10.46 -14.72 -2.59
C LYS A 135 11.64 -14.44 -3.50
N LYS A 136 11.68 -13.26 -4.12
CA LYS A 136 12.80 -12.88 -5.00
C LYS A 136 14.13 -12.90 -4.24
N LEU A 137 14.18 -12.26 -3.07
CA LEU A 137 15.37 -12.22 -2.24
C LEU A 137 15.81 -13.64 -1.78
N ALA A 138 14.84 -14.51 -1.46
CA ALA A 138 15.12 -15.88 -1.09
C ALA A 138 15.69 -16.70 -2.26
N CYS A 139 15.17 -16.49 -3.48
CA CYS A 139 15.71 -17.14 -4.67
C CYS A 139 17.14 -16.66 -4.99
N GLU A 140 17.41 -15.34 -4.89
CA GLU A 140 18.75 -14.78 -5.08
C GLU A 140 19.75 -15.35 -4.05
N GLU A 141 19.35 -15.49 -2.80
CA GLU A 141 20.20 -16.07 -1.75
C GLU A 141 20.38 -17.58 -1.94
N ALA A 142 19.34 -18.31 -2.30
CA ALA A 142 19.41 -19.74 -2.58
C ALA A 142 20.31 -20.02 -3.79
N GLU A 143 20.20 -19.23 -4.86
CA GLU A 143 21.08 -19.32 -6.03
C GLU A 143 22.55 -19.07 -5.67
N ARG A 144 22.80 -17.99 -4.89
CA ARG A 144 24.15 -17.61 -4.46
C ARG A 144 24.84 -18.70 -3.62
N THR A 145 24.06 -19.46 -2.83
CA THR A 145 24.57 -20.44 -1.86
C THR A 145 24.39 -21.87 -2.32
N GLY A 146 23.66 -22.11 -3.42
CA GLY A 146 23.24 -23.43 -3.85
C GLY A 146 22.22 -24.10 -2.93
N ALA A 147 21.65 -23.36 -1.96
CA ALA A 147 20.76 -23.89 -0.94
C ALA A 147 19.43 -24.38 -1.51
N ALA A 148 18.82 -25.34 -0.83
CA ALA A 148 17.42 -25.69 -1.07
C ALA A 148 16.49 -24.52 -0.64
N LEU A 149 15.35 -24.36 -1.32
CA LEU A 149 14.39 -23.29 -1.07
C LEU A 149 13.11 -23.87 -0.47
N TYR A 150 12.65 -23.30 0.64
CA TYR A 150 11.41 -23.70 1.29
C TYR A 150 10.50 -22.49 1.58
N GLU A 151 9.25 -22.56 1.09
CA GLU A 151 8.24 -21.54 1.33
C GLU A 151 7.36 -21.91 2.52
N VAL A 152 7.38 -21.08 3.56
CA VAL A 152 6.43 -21.20 4.67
C VAL A 152 5.08 -20.68 4.22
N ARG A 153 4.07 -21.53 4.20
CA ARG A 153 2.70 -21.18 3.83
C ARG A 153 1.82 -21.11 5.07
N SER A 154 1.10 -20.02 5.19
CA SER A 154 0.07 -19.89 6.21
C SER A 154 -1.18 -20.68 5.81
N SER A 155 -1.89 -21.23 6.79
CA SER A 155 -3.27 -21.72 6.60
C SER A 155 -4.29 -20.60 6.63
N GLU A 156 -3.89 -19.42 7.11
CA GLU A 156 -4.71 -18.21 7.15
C GLU A 156 -4.54 -17.38 5.87
N ARG A 157 -5.49 -16.51 5.61
CA ARG A 157 -5.43 -15.62 4.46
C ARG A 157 -4.39 -14.54 4.67
N THR A 158 -3.35 -14.52 3.82
CA THR A 158 -2.26 -13.52 3.86
C THR A 158 -2.30 -12.54 2.68
N GLU A 159 -3.10 -12.82 1.65
CA GLU A 159 -3.11 -12.08 0.40
C GLU A 159 -4.20 -10.99 0.37
N GLY A 160 -3.97 -9.98 -0.49
CA GLY A 160 -4.90 -8.88 -0.71
C GLY A 160 -5.02 -7.94 0.48
N THR A 161 -6.00 -7.02 0.41
CA THR A 161 -6.23 -6.00 1.45
C THR A 161 -6.66 -6.59 2.78
N LEU A 162 -7.56 -7.59 2.75
CA LEU A 162 -7.99 -8.28 3.98
C LEU A 162 -6.84 -9.06 4.62
N GLY A 163 -6.01 -9.73 3.80
CA GLY A 163 -4.81 -10.39 4.30
C GLY A 163 -3.81 -9.41 4.92
N PHE A 164 -3.69 -8.19 4.38
CA PHE A 164 -2.86 -7.14 4.99
C PHE A 164 -3.30 -6.81 6.42
N TRP A 165 -4.59 -6.53 6.62
CA TRP A 165 -5.15 -6.24 7.94
C TRP A 165 -5.02 -7.42 8.89
N TRP A 166 -5.25 -8.63 8.39
CA TRP A 166 -5.13 -9.86 9.16
C TRP A 166 -3.69 -10.08 9.63
N CYS A 167 -2.73 -9.99 8.71
CA CYS A 167 -1.31 -10.06 9.03
C CYS A 167 -0.88 -8.96 10.01
N GLY A 168 -1.39 -7.74 9.85
CA GLY A 168 -1.15 -6.63 10.77
C GLY A 168 -1.62 -6.93 12.19
N ARG A 169 -2.81 -7.53 12.34
CA ARG A 169 -3.33 -7.96 13.65
C ARG A 169 -2.39 -8.96 14.34
N TYR A 170 -1.98 -10.01 13.61
CA TYR A 170 -1.01 -10.98 14.14
C TYR A 170 0.34 -10.33 14.48
N GLY A 171 0.78 -9.36 13.69
CA GLY A 171 1.99 -8.58 13.94
C GLY A 171 1.91 -7.78 15.23
N MET A 172 0.82 -7.01 15.41
CA MET A 172 0.62 -6.14 16.58
C MET A 172 0.53 -6.93 17.89
N HIS A 173 -0.17 -8.06 17.90
CA HIS A 173 -0.33 -8.90 19.07
C HIS A 173 0.83 -9.88 19.28
N ARG A 174 1.79 -9.92 18.36
CA ARG A 174 2.91 -10.89 18.37
C ARG A 174 2.47 -12.35 18.42
N TRP A 175 1.28 -12.66 17.93
CA TRP A 175 0.77 -14.01 17.86
C TRP A 175 1.49 -14.82 16.77
N ALA A 176 1.67 -16.12 17.03
CA ALA A 176 2.04 -17.09 16.01
C ALA A 176 0.84 -17.30 15.07
N MET A 177 1.08 -17.36 13.75
CA MET A 177 0.05 -17.60 12.76
C MET A 177 0.09 -19.07 12.35
N PRO A 178 -1.04 -19.78 12.28
CA PRO A 178 -1.05 -21.17 11.85
C PRO A 178 -0.39 -21.34 10.47
N ILE A 179 0.53 -22.28 10.37
CA ILE A 179 1.23 -22.63 9.12
C ILE A 179 0.82 -24.04 8.67
N ARG A 180 0.97 -24.30 7.39
CA ARG A 180 0.83 -25.66 6.86
C ARG A 180 1.98 -26.53 7.41
N PRO A 181 1.76 -27.84 7.55
CA PRO A 181 2.82 -28.76 7.99
C PRO A 181 4.07 -28.61 7.12
N VAL A 182 5.23 -28.67 7.75
CA VAL A 182 6.52 -28.64 7.07
C VAL A 182 6.75 -30.02 6.44
N GLU A 183 6.72 -30.07 5.11
CA GLU A 183 6.89 -31.34 4.37
C GLU A 183 8.36 -31.68 4.06
N SER A 184 9.28 -30.74 4.33
CA SER A 184 10.71 -30.91 4.07
C SER A 184 11.40 -31.63 5.24
N ASP A 185 12.24 -32.61 4.92
CA ASP A 185 13.14 -33.22 5.91
C ASP A 185 14.28 -32.24 6.24
N LEU A 186 14.26 -31.72 7.46
CA LEU A 186 15.24 -30.75 7.95
C LEU A 186 16.44 -31.45 8.61
N SER A 187 16.45 -32.77 8.75
CA SER A 187 17.49 -33.52 9.49
C SER A 187 18.89 -33.39 8.90
N ALA A 188 18.99 -33.24 7.58
CA ALA A 188 20.24 -33.06 6.85
C ALA A 188 20.74 -31.60 6.84
N CYS A 189 19.91 -30.65 7.22
CA CYS A 189 20.25 -29.22 7.15
C CYS A 189 21.19 -28.80 8.26
N ARG A 190 22.32 -28.20 7.90
CA ARG A 190 23.31 -27.63 8.83
C ARG A 190 23.19 -26.11 8.95
N HIS A 191 22.73 -25.48 7.88
CA HIS A 191 22.57 -24.02 7.80
C HIS A 191 21.18 -23.67 7.31
N VAL A 192 20.46 -22.87 8.08
CA VAL A 192 19.14 -22.34 7.70
C VAL A 192 19.22 -20.81 7.61
N THR A 193 18.97 -20.28 6.42
CA THR A 193 18.84 -18.84 6.20
C THR A 193 17.35 -18.48 6.19
N ILE A 194 16.96 -17.51 6.99
CA ILE A 194 15.57 -17.07 7.11
C ILE A 194 15.38 -15.75 6.37
N VAL A 195 14.46 -15.73 5.40
CA VAL A 195 14.03 -14.54 4.67
C VAL A 195 12.59 -14.22 5.05
N SER A 196 12.40 -13.13 5.78
CA SER A 196 11.09 -12.77 6.33
C SER A 196 10.84 -11.27 6.25
N PRO A 197 9.64 -10.83 5.88
CA PRO A 197 9.24 -9.46 6.10
C PRO A 197 9.16 -9.18 7.60
N ILE A 198 9.45 -7.93 7.97
CA ILE A 198 9.31 -7.43 9.33
C ILE A 198 7.93 -6.83 9.50
N TRP A 199 7.15 -7.36 10.43
CA TRP A 199 5.83 -6.85 10.79
C TRP A 199 5.86 -6.32 12.23
N VAL A 200 5.61 -5.02 12.37
CA VAL A 200 5.56 -4.36 13.69
C VAL A 200 6.80 -4.69 14.54
N PHE A 201 7.99 -4.46 13.96
CA PHE A 201 9.30 -4.68 14.59
C PHE A 201 9.60 -6.15 14.99
N ALA A 202 8.95 -7.12 14.36
CA ALA A 202 9.19 -8.55 14.59
C ALA A 202 9.13 -9.33 13.26
N LEU A 203 9.64 -10.56 13.27
CA LEU A 203 9.47 -11.49 12.15
C LEU A 203 7.99 -11.65 11.82
N ALA A 204 7.68 -11.82 10.54
CA ALA A 204 6.32 -12.13 10.11
C ALA A 204 5.74 -13.32 10.88
N ALA A 205 4.45 -13.24 11.21
CA ALA A 205 3.80 -14.23 12.07
C ALA A 205 3.94 -15.69 11.59
N PRO A 206 3.86 -16.03 10.28
CA PRO A 206 4.12 -17.38 9.82
C PRO A 206 5.57 -17.84 10.09
N MET A 207 6.54 -16.92 9.95
CA MET A 207 7.94 -17.27 10.24
C MET A 207 8.21 -17.48 11.74
N ARG A 208 7.49 -16.77 12.60
CA ARG A 208 7.55 -17.03 14.06
C ARG A 208 7.05 -18.42 14.39
N SER A 209 5.97 -18.88 13.73
CA SER A 209 5.46 -20.24 13.91
C SER A 209 6.43 -21.32 13.42
N PHE A 210 7.14 -21.01 12.33
CA PHE A 210 8.17 -21.93 11.81
C PHE A 210 9.38 -22.06 12.76
N CYS A 211 9.72 -21.00 13.50
CA CYS A 211 10.86 -20.98 14.43
C CYS A 211 10.53 -21.54 15.83
N GLN A 212 9.27 -21.88 16.12
CA GLN A 212 8.82 -22.50 17.38
C GLN A 212 8.80 -24.00 17.28
#